data_85b95759291500273cfdbcd3dd08d1ca
#
_entry.id   85b95759291500273cfdbcd3dd08d1ca
#
_cell.length_a   1.000
_cell.length_b   1.000
_cell.length_c   1.000
_cell.angle_alpha   90.00
_cell.angle_beta   90.00
_cell.angle_gamma   90.00
#
_symmetry.space_group_name_H-M   'P 1'
#
loop_
_entity.id
_entity.type
_entity.pdbx_description
1 polymer ?
#
loop_
_entity_poly.entity_id
_entity_poly.type
_entity_poly.pdbx_seq_one_letter_code
_entity_poly.pdbx_strand_id
1 'polypeptide(L)'
;MSKIIKPYKDSELGKKEQVAQMFDTISENYDELNRVISLGIDVKWRKKVVEIVGKKKPKQILDIATGTGDLVLMMASLNPDRIVGLDISAGMLEVGKRKIEKAKLSDKIEMIVGDSEEMPFNDNTFDAITVSFGVRNFANLDKGIKEIARVLKPAGVLVILETSNPTKFPFKQGYKFYTNFILPIIGKIFSKDKVAYSYLSESANSFPFGEAFNNILQK
;
A
#
# COMPACT_ATOMS: atom_id res chain seq x y z
N MET A 1 -12.47 -10.98 17.21
CA MET A 1 -11.83 -9.68 16.90
C MET A 1 -10.36 -9.92 16.63
N SER A 2 -9.83 -9.59 15.47
CA SER A 2 -8.39 -9.69 15.19
C SER A 2 -7.64 -8.70 16.10
N LYS A 3 -6.51 -9.15 16.65
CA LYS A 3 -5.65 -8.33 17.51
C LYS A 3 -5.15 -7.12 16.71
N ILE A 4 -5.45 -5.90 17.17
CA ILE A 4 -4.92 -4.68 16.54
C ILE A 4 -3.41 -4.64 16.78
N ILE A 5 -2.64 -4.71 15.69
CA ILE A 5 -1.18 -4.59 15.72
C ILE A 5 -0.83 -3.13 15.52
N LYS A 6 0.02 -2.59 16.41
CA LYS A 6 0.54 -1.22 16.35
C LYS A 6 2.07 -1.24 16.19
N PRO A 7 2.67 -0.26 15.48
CA PRO A 7 4.13 -0.16 15.33
C PRO A 7 4.86 -0.04 16.67
N TYR A 8 4.45 0.89 17.52
CA TYR A 8 5.11 1.22 18.77
C TYR A 8 4.23 0.83 19.95
N LYS A 9 4.58 -0.27 20.65
CA LYS A 9 3.74 -0.88 21.71
C LYS A 9 3.60 0.01 22.94
N ASP A 10 4.64 0.81 23.24
CA ASP A 10 4.71 1.68 24.41
C ASP A 10 4.21 3.11 24.13
N SER A 11 3.71 3.38 22.92
CA SER A 11 3.18 4.68 22.54
C SER A 11 1.68 4.79 22.86
N GLU A 12 1.28 5.92 23.44
CA GLU A 12 -0.12 6.25 23.71
C GLU A 12 -0.91 6.64 22.44
N LEU A 13 -0.21 6.95 21.35
CA LEU A 13 -0.82 7.33 20.08
C LEU A 13 -1.72 6.22 19.52
N GLY A 14 -2.72 6.61 18.73
CA GLY A 14 -3.55 5.70 17.97
C GLY A 14 -2.77 4.94 16.88
N LYS A 15 -3.38 3.92 16.27
CA LYS A 15 -2.72 3.15 15.21
C LYS A 15 -2.36 4.04 14.02
N LYS A 16 -3.23 4.97 13.62
CA LYS A 16 -3.02 5.87 12.47
C LYS A 16 -1.78 6.73 12.63
N GLU A 17 -1.69 7.43 13.74
CA GLU A 17 -0.58 8.33 14.06
C GLU A 17 0.75 7.56 14.12
N GLN A 18 0.74 6.38 14.74
CA GLN A 18 1.93 5.52 14.80
C GLN A 18 2.35 5.02 13.42
N VAL A 19 1.39 4.66 12.56
CA VAL A 19 1.67 4.23 11.18
C VAL A 19 2.23 5.39 10.37
N ALA A 20 1.65 6.58 10.45
CA ALA A 20 2.17 7.77 9.77
C ALA A 20 3.60 8.08 10.21
N GLN A 21 3.86 8.16 11.52
CA GLN A 21 5.18 8.42 12.08
C GLN A 21 6.23 7.37 11.65
N MET A 22 5.85 6.10 11.66
CA MET A 22 6.72 5.02 11.23
C MET A 22 7.13 5.16 9.76
N PHE A 23 6.15 5.39 8.88
CA PHE A 23 6.42 5.55 7.45
C PHE A 23 7.18 6.84 7.14
N ASP A 24 6.94 7.94 7.85
CA ASP A 24 7.74 9.15 7.74
C ASP A 24 9.22 8.88 8.05
N THR A 25 9.50 8.09 9.11
CA THR A 25 10.87 7.77 9.52
C THR A 25 11.65 6.96 8.49
N ILE A 26 10.98 6.06 7.76
CA ILE A 26 11.65 5.16 6.79
C ILE A 26 11.53 5.62 5.34
N SER A 27 10.85 6.72 5.06
CA SER A 27 10.45 7.15 3.72
C SER A 27 11.59 7.23 2.70
N GLU A 28 12.74 7.78 3.07
CA GLU A 28 13.88 7.98 2.15
C GLU A 28 14.50 6.67 1.63
N ASN A 29 14.48 5.61 2.42
CA ASN A 29 15.09 4.33 2.07
C ASN A 29 14.04 3.25 1.72
N TYR A 30 12.76 3.61 1.74
CA TYR A 30 11.64 2.68 1.62
C TYR A 30 11.66 1.87 0.32
N ASP A 31 11.89 2.54 -0.81
CA ASP A 31 11.88 1.89 -2.12
C ASP A 31 13.02 0.90 -2.28
N GLU A 32 14.24 1.30 -1.92
CA GLU A 32 15.43 0.45 -2.01
C GLU A 32 15.25 -0.81 -1.18
N LEU A 33 14.77 -0.64 0.05
CA LEU A 33 14.56 -1.75 0.94
C LEU A 33 13.46 -2.71 0.46
N ASN A 34 12.34 -2.18 -0.03
CA ASN A 34 11.29 -3.03 -0.61
C ASN A 34 11.81 -3.83 -1.81
N ARG A 35 12.66 -3.24 -2.66
CA ARG A 35 13.33 -3.95 -3.76
C ARG A 35 14.19 -5.10 -3.24
N VAL A 36 14.98 -4.86 -2.19
CA VAL A 36 15.84 -5.88 -1.59
C VAL A 36 14.99 -6.98 -0.93
N ILE A 37 14.00 -6.61 -0.13
CA ILE A 37 13.10 -7.56 0.56
C ILE A 37 12.29 -8.38 -0.43
N SER A 38 11.79 -7.79 -1.51
CA SER A 38 10.98 -8.50 -2.49
C SER A 38 11.81 -9.20 -3.56
N LEU A 39 13.14 -9.03 -3.56
CA LEU A 39 14.03 -9.44 -4.66
C LEU A 39 13.56 -8.88 -6.01
N GLY A 40 12.95 -7.69 -6.01
CA GLY A 40 12.41 -7.01 -7.17
C GLY A 40 11.09 -7.58 -7.72
N ILE A 41 10.51 -8.59 -7.07
CA ILE A 41 9.24 -9.20 -7.51
C ILE A 41 8.07 -8.21 -7.35
N ASP A 42 8.16 -7.27 -6.41
CA ASP A 42 7.16 -6.21 -6.20
C ASP A 42 6.86 -5.40 -7.48
N VAL A 43 7.86 -5.18 -8.33
CA VAL A 43 7.67 -4.54 -9.64
C VAL A 43 6.76 -5.36 -10.56
N LYS A 44 6.94 -6.69 -10.58
CA LYS A 44 6.11 -7.58 -11.40
C LYS A 44 4.66 -7.57 -10.91
N TRP A 45 4.45 -7.55 -9.58
CA TRP A 45 3.11 -7.47 -9.01
C TRP A 45 2.43 -6.14 -9.35
N ARG A 46 3.13 -5.01 -9.23
CA ARG A 46 2.59 -3.71 -9.63
C ARG A 46 2.28 -3.64 -11.13
N LYS A 47 3.13 -4.22 -12.00
CA LYS A 47 2.82 -4.34 -13.44
C LYS A 47 1.51 -5.08 -13.67
N LYS A 48 1.24 -6.14 -12.88
CA LYS A 48 -0.03 -6.87 -12.98
C LYS A 48 -1.23 -6.04 -12.54
N VAL A 49 -1.07 -5.21 -11.50
CA VAL A 49 -2.10 -4.24 -11.11
C VAL A 49 -2.40 -3.27 -12.26
N VAL A 50 -1.37 -2.67 -12.86
CA VAL A 50 -1.51 -1.75 -14.00
C VAL A 50 -2.22 -2.43 -15.19
N GLU A 51 -1.88 -3.68 -15.50
CA GLU A 51 -2.55 -4.46 -16.56
C GLU A 51 -4.05 -4.64 -16.27
N ILE A 52 -4.41 -4.98 -15.02
CA ILE A 52 -5.82 -5.18 -14.62
C ILE A 52 -6.60 -3.87 -14.73
N VAL A 53 -6.05 -2.79 -14.16
CA VAL A 53 -6.64 -1.44 -14.20
C VAL A 53 -6.81 -0.96 -15.65
N GLY A 54 -5.80 -1.18 -16.49
CA GLY A 54 -5.79 -0.75 -17.89
C GLY A 54 -6.89 -1.35 -18.74
N LYS A 55 -7.41 -2.53 -18.40
CA LYS A 55 -8.55 -3.15 -19.10
C LYS A 55 -9.83 -2.30 -19.05
N LYS A 56 -9.96 -1.46 -18.01
CA LYS A 56 -11.10 -0.55 -17.82
C LYS A 56 -10.92 0.81 -18.50
N LYS A 57 -9.71 1.12 -19.02
CA LYS A 57 -9.37 2.42 -19.62
C LYS A 57 -9.81 3.60 -18.73
N PRO A 58 -9.41 3.63 -17.45
CA PRO A 58 -9.90 4.61 -16.49
C PRO A 58 -9.41 6.02 -16.84
N LYS A 59 -10.25 7.03 -16.57
CA LYS A 59 -9.94 8.44 -16.71
C LYS A 59 -9.47 9.06 -15.38
N GLN A 60 -10.09 8.67 -14.30
CA GLN A 60 -9.79 9.14 -12.94
C GLN A 60 -9.32 7.95 -12.10
N ILE A 61 -8.09 7.97 -11.61
CA ILE A 61 -7.50 6.89 -10.81
C ILE A 61 -7.16 7.41 -9.43
N LEU A 62 -7.46 6.63 -8.40
CA LEU A 62 -7.01 6.86 -7.03
C LEU A 62 -6.13 5.70 -6.58
N ASP A 63 -4.95 6.00 -6.05
CA ASP A 63 -4.08 5.04 -5.37
C ASP A 63 -4.05 5.38 -3.88
N ILE A 64 -4.59 4.51 -3.06
CA ILE A 64 -4.69 4.68 -1.60
C ILE A 64 -3.50 4.01 -0.93
N ALA A 65 -2.95 4.65 0.11
CA ALA A 65 -1.68 4.28 0.72
C ALA A 65 -0.57 4.21 -0.35
N THR A 66 -0.49 5.28 -1.14
CA THR A 66 0.36 5.34 -2.34
C THR A 66 1.86 5.32 -2.01
N GLY A 67 2.22 5.67 -0.77
CA GLY A 67 3.60 5.73 -0.31
C GLY A 67 4.43 6.72 -1.15
N THR A 68 5.56 6.23 -1.65
CA THR A 68 6.48 7.00 -2.51
C THR A 68 6.03 7.07 -3.98
N GLY A 69 4.80 6.66 -4.31
CA GLY A 69 4.20 6.85 -5.62
C GLY A 69 4.67 5.92 -6.75
N ASP A 70 5.32 4.79 -6.43
CA ASP A 70 5.78 3.85 -7.47
C ASP A 70 4.64 3.38 -8.39
N LEU A 71 3.46 3.09 -7.83
CA LEU A 71 2.33 2.59 -8.61
C LEU A 71 1.67 3.70 -9.44
N VAL A 72 1.49 4.90 -8.89
CA VAL A 72 0.93 6.05 -9.64
C VAL A 72 1.79 6.41 -10.85
N LEU A 73 3.13 6.38 -10.70
CA LEU A 73 4.06 6.58 -11.81
C LEU A 73 3.88 5.52 -12.90
N MET A 74 3.71 4.25 -12.52
CA MET A 74 3.49 3.17 -13.48
C MET A 74 2.12 3.31 -14.18
N MET A 75 1.08 3.75 -13.46
CA MET A 75 -0.27 3.93 -14.01
C MET A 75 -0.37 5.12 -14.98
N ALA A 76 0.59 6.07 -14.97
CA ALA A 76 0.66 7.13 -15.97
C ALA A 76 0.75 6.60 -17.41
N SER A 77 1.30 5.39 -17.62
CA SER A 77 1.35 4.73 -18.92
C SER A 77 -0.03 4.37 -19.50
N LEU A 78 -1.07 4.33 -18.66
CA LEU A 78 -2.47 4.11 -19.09
C LEU A 78 -3.10 5.36 -19.70
N ASN A 79 -2.39 6.51 -19.64
CA ASN A 79 -2.84 7.82 -20.14
C ASN A 79 -4.21 8.26 -19.58
N PRO A 80 -4.43 8.20 -18.24
CA PRO A 80 -5.64 8.77 -17.64
C PRO A 80 -5.63 10.30 -17.70
N ASP A 81 -6.80 10.91 -17.42
CA ASP A 81 -6.91 12.36 -17.32
C ASP A 81 -6.30 12.86 -15.98
N ARG A 82 -6.44 12.10 -14.89
CA ARG A 82 -5.89 12.42 -13.56
C ARG A 82 -5.59 11.16 -12.76
N ILE A 83 -4.50 11.19 -12.02
CA ILE A 83 -4.15 10.20 -10.99
C ILE A 83 -3.98 10.93 -9.65
N VAL A 84 -4.60 10.42 -8.61
CA VAL A 84 -4.41 10.90 -7.25
C VAL A 84 -3.73 9.80 -6.42
N GLY A 85 -2.63 10.13 -5.77
CA GLY A 85 -2.02 9.32 -4.73
C GLY A 85 -2.38 9.88 -3.35
N LEU A 86 -3.07 9.09 -2.53
CA LEU A 86 -3.44 9.44 -1.16
C LEU A 86 -2.60 8.63 -0.18
N ASP A 87 -1.97 9.30 0.78
CA ASP A 87 -1.26 8.63 1.88
C ASP A 87 -1.38 9.44 3.17
N ILE A 88 -1.30 8.75 4.30
CA ILE A 88 -1.29 9.38 5.62
C ILE A 88 0.09 9.92 6.00
N SER A 89 1.16 9.41 5.39
CA SER A 89 2.55 9.80 5.62
C SER A 89 2.96 10.94 4.70
N ALA A 90 3.19 12.12 5.27
CA ALA A 90 3.70 13.27 4.53
C ALA A 90 5.12 13.02 3.98
N GLY A 91 5.97 12.35 4.75
CA GLY A 91 7.34 12.02 4.34
C GLY A 91 7.37 11.11 3.12
N MET A 92 6.50 10.10 3.04
CA MET A 92 6.37 9.27 1.84
C MET A 92 5.96 10.08 0.62
N LEU A 93 4.96 10.95 0.78
CA LEU A 93 4.47 11.79 -0.32
C LEU A 93 5.52 12.77 -0.83
N GLU A 94 6.37 13.32 0.04
CA GLU A 94 7.48 14.19 -0.38
C GLU A 94 8.49 13.45 -1.26
N VAL A 95 8.83 12.20 -0.94
CA VAL A 95 9.64 11.35 -1.82
C VAL A 95 8.92 11.14 -3.16
N GLY A 96 7.62 10.84 -3.11
CA GLY A 96 6.79 10.64 -4.30
C GLY A 96 6.72 11.88 -5.20
N LYS A 97 6.50 13.07 -4.64
CA LYS A 97 6.46 14.34 -5.37
C LYS A 97 7.76 14.58 -6.13
N ARG A 98 8.92 14.38 -5.49
CA ARG A 98 10.23 14.50 -6.16
C ARG A 98 10.37 13.53 -7.34
N LYS A 99 9.86 12.31 -7.23
CA LYS A 99 9.87 11.31 -8.32
C LYS A 99 8.96 11.71 -9.48
N ILE A 100 7.75 12.21 -9.17
CA ILE A 100 6.78 12.68 -10.16
C ILE A 100 7.30 13.90 -10.92
N GLU A 101 7.90 14.87 -10.21
CA GLU A 101 8.52 16.04 -10.80
C GLU A 101 9.67 15.66 -11.74
N LYS A 102 10.56 14.77 -11.30
CA LYS A 102 11.65 14.23 -12.13
C LYS A 102 11.12 13.52 -13.39
N ALA A 103 9.97 12.86 -13.29
CA ALA A 103 9.31 12.21 -14.42
C ALA A 103 8.50 13.18 -15.30
N LYS A 104 8.38 14.47 -14.93
CA LYS A 104 7.59 15.51 -15.61
C LYS A 104 6.09 15.11 -15.74
N LEU A 105 5.53 14.58 -14.65
CA LEU A 105 4.13 14.12 -14.59
C LEU A 105 3.29 14.90 -13.58
N SER A 106 3.76 16.06 -13.10
CA SER A 106 3.08 16.87 -12.08
C SER A 106 1.76 17.47 -12.55
N ASP A 107 1.52 17.55 -13.85
CA ASP A 107 0.27 17.95 -14.46
C ASP A 107 -0.82 16.85 -14.44
N LYS A 108 -0.42 15.59 -14.27
CA LYS A 108 -1.31 14.42 -14.28
C LYS A 108 -1.44 13.71 -12.95
N ILE A 109 -0.42 13.79 -12.10
CA ILE A 109 -0.36 13.06 -10.83
C ILE A 109 -0.32 14.06 -9.68
N GLU A 110 -1.30 13.96 -8.80
CA GLU A 110 -1.42 14.73 -7.58
C GLU A 110 -1.19 13.85 -6.35
N MET A 111 -0.39 14.33 -5.38
CA MET A 111 -0.08 13.61 -4.13
C MET A 111 -0.70 14.36 -2.95
N ILE A 112 -1.66 13.72 -2.25
CA ILE A 112 -2.48 14.32 -1.20
C ILE A 112 -2.26 13.59 0.12
N VAL A 113 -1.96 14.37 1.18
CA VAL A 113 -2.00 13.83 2.55
C VAL A 113 -3.46 13.62 2.95
N GLY A 114 -3.81 12.41 3.35
CA GLY A 114 -5.18 12.12 3.76
C GLY A 114 -5.36 10.74 4.37
N ASP A 115 -6.49 10.59 5.05
CA ASP A 115 -6.90 9.35 5.71
C ASP A 115 -7.79 8.53 4.77
N SER A 116 -7.41 7.28 4.53
CA SER A 116 -8.21 6.34 3.75
C SER A 116 -9.58 6.01 4.36
N GLU A 117 -9.78 6.32 5.63
CA GLU A 117 -11.05 6.11 6.35
C GLU A 117 -11.95 7.35 6.36
N GLU A 118 -11.48 8.48 5.79
CA GLU A 118 -12.22 9.73 5.64
C GLU A 118 -11.64 10.55 4.48
N MET A 119 -11.93 10.11 3.26
CA MET A 119 -11.31 10.68 2.07
C MET A 119 -11.97 11.98 1.62
N PRO A 120 -11.18 13.02 1.26
CA PRO A 120 -11.70 14.34 0.87
C PRO A 120 -12.21 14.37 -0.59
N PHE A 121 -12.95 13.36 -0.99
CA PHE A 121 -13.48 13.25 -2.36
C PHE A 121 -14.99 13.05 -2.35
N ASN A 122 -15.65 13.51 -3.41
CA ASN A 122 -17.07 13.28 -3.61
C ASN A 122 -17.35 11.79 -3.93
N ASP A 123 -18.59 11.38 -3.73
CA ASP A 123 -19.06 10.07 -4.13
C ASP A 123 -18.86 9.84 -5.63
N ASN A 124 -18.62 8.59 -6.02
CA ASN A 124 -18.54 8.20 -7.44
C ASN A 124 -17.56 9.06 -8.26
N THR A 125 -16.38 9.34 -7.73
CA THR A 125 -15.37 10.18 -8.38
C THR A 125 -14.43 9.38 -9.29
N PHE A 126 -13.99 8.19 -8.85
CA PHE A 126 -12.91 7.45 -9.52
C PHE A 126 -13.41 6.26 -10.33
N ASP A 127 -12.82 6.08 -11.52
CA ASP A 127 -13.09 4.92 -12.40
C ASP A 127 -12.33 3.67 -11.93
N ALA A 128 -11.16 3.89 -11.32
CA ALA A 128 -10.32 2.84 -10.74
C ALA A 128 -9.72 3.28 -9.41
N ILE A 129 -9.68 2.36 -8.46
CA ILE A 129 -9.01 2.53 -7.17
C ILE A 129 -8.02 1.39 -6.99
N THR A 130 -6.82 1.72 -6.52
CA THR A 130 -5.78 0.76 -6.16
C THR A 130 -5.36 0.93 -4.70
N VAL A 131 -5.04 -0.19 -4.04
CA VAL A 131 -4.40 -0.21 -2.71
C VAL A 131 -3.30 -1.26 -2.75
N SER A 132 -2.04 -0.85 -2.67
CA SER A 132 -0.92 -1.79 -2.70
C SER A 132 -0.16 -1.81 -1.37
N PHE A 133 -0.21 -2.97 -0.68
CA PHE A 133 0.46 -3.20 0.62
C PHE A 133 0.03 -2.25 1.74
N GLY A 134 -1.14 -1.61 1.59
CA GLY A 134 -1.62 -0.56 2.48
C GLY A 134 -2.82 -0.96 3.34
N VAL A 135 -3.71 -1.82 2.83
CA VAL A 135 -5.00 -2.11 3.46
C VAL A 135 -4.87 -2.70 4.89
N ARG A 136 -3.81 -3.44 5.16
CA ARG A 136 -3.52 -3.98 6.50
C ARG A 136 -3.18 -2.91 7.55
N ASN A 137 -2.79 -1.73 7.09
CA ASN A 137 -2.44 -0.60 7.96
C ASN A 137 -3.65 0.23 8.38
N PHE A 138 -4.81 0.07 7.76
CA PHE A 138 -6.04 0.75 8.18
C PHE A 138 -6.31 0.48 9.67
N ALA A 139 -6.69 1.52 10.40
CA ALA A 139 -7.06 1.37 11.81
C ALA A 139 -8.46 0.74 11.92
N ASN A 140 -9.37 1.14 11.04
CA ASN A 140 -10.69 0.57 10.89
C ASN A 140 -10.91 0.12 9.42
N LEU A 141 -10.71 -1.16 9.18
CA LEU A 141 -10.82 -1.74 7.84
C LEU A 141 -12.22 -1.54 7.23
N ASP A 142 -13.28 -1.73 8.02
CA ASP A 142 -14.65 -1.60 7.53
C ASP A 142 -14.96 -0.15 7.11
N LYS A 143 -14.45 0.85 7.87
CA LYS A 143 -14.60 2.26 7.51
C LYS A 143 -13.86 2.58 6.22
N GLY A 144 -12.62 2.12 6.08
CA GLY A 144 -11.84 2.33 4.85
C GLY A 144 -12.47 1.67 3.62
N ILE A 145 -13.00 0.45 3.75
CA ILE A 145 -13.70 -0.23 2.63
C ILE A 145 -14.97 0.53 2.22
N LYS A 146 -15.74 1.05 3.20
CA LYS A 146 -16.92 1.87 2.90
C LYS A 146 -16.55 3.17 2.18
N GLU A 147 -15.47 3.83 2.58
CA GLU A 147 -14.97 5.03 1.89
C GLU A 147 -14.50 4.70 0.47
N ILE A 148 -13.79 3.59 0.28
CA ILE A 148 -13.43 3.11 -1.07
C ILE A 148 -14.68 2.90 -1.92
N ALA A 149 -15.70 2.22 -1.41
CA ALA A 149 -16.95 1.99 -2.12
C ALA A 149 -17.69 3.30 -2.43
N ARG A 150 -17.66 4.28 -1.52
CA ARG A 150 -18.30 5.58 -1.71
C ARG A 150 -17.69 6.39 -2.86
N VAL A 151 -16.35 6.45 -2.92
CA VAL A 151 -15.66 7.28 -3.93
C VAL A 151 -15.46 6.56 -5.26
N LEU A 152 -15.65 5.22 -5.32
CA LEU A 152 -15.58 4.44 -6.54
C LEU A 152 -16.90 4.60 -7.34
N LYS A 153 -16.79 4.86 -8.64
CA LYS A 153 -17.96 4.92 -9.53
C LYS A 153 -18.64 3.55 -9.66
N PRO A 154 -19.96 3.51 -9.93
CA PRO A 154 -20.61 2.29 -10.39
C PRO A 154 -19.89 1.70 -11.61
N ALA A 155 -19.68 0.39 -11.62
CA ALA A 155 -18.89 -0.34 -12.62
C ALA A 155 -17.38 0.02 -12.66
N GLY A 156 -16.89 0.82 -11.73
CA GLY A 156 -15.47 1.06 -11.49
C GLY A 156 -14.73 -0.22 -11.04
N VAL A 157 -13.42 -0.17 -11.00
CA VAL A 157 -12.59 -1.31 -10.58
C VAL A 157 -11.80 -0.99 -9.32
N LEU A 158 -11.88 -1.85 -8.31
CA LEU A 158 -10.99 -1.86 -7.16
C LEU A 158 -9.96 -2.98 -7.33
N VAL A 159 -8.68 -2.64 -7.20
CA VAL A 159 -7.58 -3.63 -7.22
C VAL A 159 -6.78 -3.51 -5.94
N ILE A 160 -6.80 -4.56 -5.13
CA ILE A 160 -6.01 -4.63 -3.90
C ILE A 160 -4.86 -5.63 -4.11
N LEU A 161 -3.64 -5.14 -3.93
CA LEU A 161 -2.43 -5.94 -3.91
C LEU A 161 -1.94 -6.04 -2.47
N GLU A 162 -1.98 -7.24 -1.90
CA GLU A 162 -1.53 -7.45 -0.52
C GLU A 162 -0.74 -8.75 -0.40
N THR A 163 0.14 -8.80 0.60
CA THR A 163 0.95 -9.98 0.88
C THR A 163 0.11 -11.13 1.42
N SER A 164 0.49 -12.34 1.08
CA SER A 164 -0.12 -13.56 1.61
C SER A 164 0.95 -14.59 1.99
N ASN A 165 0.61 -15.46 2.94
CA ASN A 165 1.49 -16.54 3.33
C ASN A 165 1.28 -17.77 2.43
N PRO A 166 2.32 -18.29 1.76
CA PRO A 166 2.20 -19.51 0.98
C PRO A 166 1.77 -20.69 1.85
N THR A 167 0.75 -21.42 1.39
CA THR A 167 0.20 -22.57 2.12
C THR A 167 0.70 -23.90 1.63
N LYS A 168 1.20 -23.98 0.37
CA LYS A 168 1.59 -25.22 -0.30
C LYS A 168 3.10 -25.44 -0.29
N PHE A 169 3.51 -26.73 -0.22
CA PHE A 169 4.89 -27.18 -0.47
C PHE A 169 5.25 -26.95 -1.97
N PRO A 170 6.49 -26.56 -2.30
CA PRO A 170 7.64 -26.22 -1.44
C PRO A 170 7.67 -24.76 -0.99
N PHE A 171 6.77 -23.92 -1.50
CA PHE A 171 6.79 -22.47 -1.29
C PHE A 171 6.64 -22.07 0.18
N LYS A 172 5.83 -22.80 0.95
CA LYS A 172 5.66 -22.57 2.39
C LYS A 172 7.00 -22.69 3.14
N GLN A 173 7.78 -23.70 2.85
CA GLN A 173 9.07 -23.93 3.52
C GLN A 173 10.12 -22.90 3.10
N GLY A 174 10.19 -22.60 1.80
CA GLY A 174 11.08 -21.55 1.27
C GLY A 174 10.77 -20.19 1.86
N TYR A 175 9.50 -19.81 1.95
CA TYR A 175 9.06 -18.57 2.55
C TYR A 175 9.39 -18.51 4.05
N LYS A 176 9.14 -19.60 4.79
CA LYS A 176 9.49 -19.70 6.21
C LYS A 176 10.99 -19.57 6.45
N PHE A 177 11.81 -20.21 5.60
CA PHE A 177 13.26 -20.05 5.66
C PHE A 177 13.67 -18.59 5.38
N TYR A 178 13.12 -17.99 4.32
CA TYR A 178 13.39 -16.60 3.96
C TYR A 178 13.03 -15.63 5.10
N THR A 179 11.83 -15.75 5.66
CA THR A 179 11.36 -14.86 6.73
C THR A 179 12.10 -15.03 8.05
N ASN A 180 12.56 -16.25 8.37
CA ASN A 180 13.21 -16.52 9.65
C ASN A 180 14.72 -16.26 9.62
N PHE A 181 15.37 -16.40 8.49
CA PHE A 181 16.83 -16.32 8.39
C PHE A 181 17.32 -15.15 7.54
N ILE A 182 16.72 -14.92 6.38
CA ILE A 182 17.21 -13.91 5.41
C ILE A 182 16.67 -12.51 5.76
N LEU A 183 15.39 -12.39 6.00
CA LEU A 183 14.74 -11.11 6.29
C LEU A 183 15.33 -10.40 7.53
N PRO A 184 15.63 -11.09 8.66
CA PRO A 184 16.29 -10.45 9.81
C PRO A 184 17.70 -9.92 9.50
N ILE A 185 18.45 -10.60 8.62
CA ILE A 185 19.79 -10.14 8.21
C ILE A 185 19.66 -8.86 7.38
N ILE A 186 18.76 -8.85 6.39
CA ILE A 186 18.47 -7.66 5.60
C ILE A 186 18.03 -6.50 6.51
N GLY A 187 17.12 -6.76 7.45
CA GLY A 187 16.66 -5.76 8.42
C GLY A 187 17.79 -5.17 9.26
N LYS A 188 18.76 -5.96 9.68
CA LYS A 188 19.93 -5.47 10.44
C LYS A 188 20.86 -4.57 9.62
N ILE A 189 20.99 -4.82 8.32
CA ILE A 189 21.92 -4.10 7.43
C ILE A 189 21.29 -2.78 6.96
N PHE A 190 20.03 -2.81 6.59
CA PHE A 190 19.37 -1.70 5.90
C PHE A 190 18.50 -0.83 6.79
N SER A 191 18.18 -1.26 8.03
CA SER A 191 17.21 -0.56 8.86
C SER A 191 17.83 0.32 9.92
N LYS A 192 17.52 1.61 9.85
CA LYS A 192 17.67 2.54 10.99
C LYS A 192 16.57 2.35 12.04
N ASP A 193 15.42 1.79 11.66
CA ASP A 193 14.27 1.52 12.54
C ASP A 193 13.89 0.03 12.54
N LYS A 194 14.39 -0.71 13.54
CA LYS A 194 14.09 -2.14 13.72
C LYS A 194 12.61 -2.39 14.04
N VAL A 195 11.93 -1.42 14.66
CA VAL A 195 10.53 -1.55 15.06
C VAL A 195 9.63 -1.53 13.84
N ALA A 196 9.89 -0.65 12.86
CA ALA A 196 9.15 -0.58 11.61
C ALA A 196 9.13 -1.94 10.89
N TYR A 197 10.28 -2.62 10.81
CA TYR A 197 10.35 -3.91 10.11
C TYR A 197 9.66 -5.05 10.85
N SER A 198 9.74 -5.06 12.17
CA SER A 198 8.97 -6.00 12.99
C SER A 198 7.47 -5.83 12.74
N TYR A 199 7.01 -4.58 12.72
CA TYR A 199 5.61 -4.27 12.43
C TYR A 199 5.19 -4.69 11.01
N LEU A 200 5.99 -4.38 9.99
CA LEU A 200 5.69 -4.75 8.60
C LEU A 200 5.53 -6.26 8.43
N SER A 201 6.41 -7.04 9.08
CA SER A 201 6.33 -8.50 9.07
C SER A 201 5.14 -9.03 9.89
N GLU A 202 4.93 -8.51 11.09
CA GLU A 202 3.86 -8.94 12.00
C GLU A 202 2.47 -8.62 11.44
N SER A 203 2.30 -7.42 10.87
CA SER A 203 1.05 -6.99 10.23
C SER A 203 0.73 -7.84 8.99
N ALA A 204 1.72 -8.13 8.15
CA ALA A 204 1.55 -8.97 6.97
C ALA A 204 1.14 -10.40 7.32
N ASN A 205 1.76 -11.00 8.37
CA ASN A 205 1.46 -12.35 8.81
C ASN A 205 0.07 -12.50 9.46
N SER A 206 -0.46 -11.41 10.01
CA SER A 206 -1.73 -11.41 10.76
C SER A 206 -2.93 -10.96 9.93
N PHE A 207 -2.69 -10.38 8.76
CA PHE A 207 -3.77 -9.90 7.90
C PHE A 207 -4.46 -11.06 7.17
N PRO A 208 -5.79 -11.07 7.08
CA PRO A 208 -6.52 -12.09 6.33
C PRO A 208 -6.18 -12.03 4.84
N PHE A 209 -6.10 -13.18 4.17
CA PHE A 209 -5.81 -13.26 2.74
C PHE A 209 -6.72 -14.29 2.04
N GLY A 210 -6.76 -14.26 0.71
CA GLY A 210 -7.58 -15.16 -0.10
C GLY A 210 -9.08 -15.00 0.22
N GLU A 211 -9.78 -16.12 0.36
CA GLU A 211 -11.23 -16.13 0.61
C GLU A 211 -11.63 -15.41 1.91
N ALA A 212 -10.79 -15.49 2.95
CA ALA A 212 -11.06 -14.81 4.21
C ALA A 212 -11.12 -13.28 4.03
N PHE A 213 -10.26 -12.71 3.18
CA PHE A 213 -10.30 -11.29 2.86
C PHE A 213 -11.42 -10.96 1.87
N ASN A 214 -11.64 -11.78 0.85
CA ASN A 214 -12.73 -11.59 -0.10
C ASN A 214 -14.11 -11.55 0.60
N ASN A 215 -14.32 -12.38 1.62
CA ASN A 215 -15.56 -12.38 2.42
C ASN A 215 -15.75 -11.06 3.23
N ILE A 216 -14.66 -10.33 3.52
CA ILE A 216 -14.77 -9.00 4.14
C ILE A 216 -15.23 -7.96 3.11
N LEU A 217 -14.75 -8.06 1.86
CA LEU A 217 -15.12 -7.14 0.78
C LEU A 217 -16.56 -7.33 0.27
N GLN A 218 -17.20 -8.48 0.55
CA GLN A 218 -18.57 -8.81 0.10
C GLN A 218 -19.64 -8.39 1.10
N LYS A 219 -19.27 -7.88 2.27
CA LYS A 219 -20.21 -7.36 3.30
C LYS A 219 -20.58 -5.91 3.04
#